data_40a670d9b58ac1af620a44fd5cfbcf40
#
_entry.id   40a670d9b58ac1af620a44fd5cfbcf40
#
_cell.length_a   1.000
_cell.length_b   1.000
_cell.length_c   1.000
_cell.angle_alpha   90.00
_cell.angle_beta   90.00
_cell.angle_gamma   90.00
#
_symmetry.space_group_name_H-M   'P 1'
#
loop_
_entity.id
_entity.type
_entity.pdbx_description
1 polymer ?
#
loop_
_entity_poly.entity_id
_entity_poly.type
_entity_poly.pdbx_seq_one_letter_code
_entity_poly.pdbx_strand_id
1 'polypeptide(L)'
;MYVVITFVVLLVLNIYCSEVSQTLFNKSKEISMIEKCQLAADDIASLEVINSSTVANAVNEMVSLKVNRMIITDRSAKVLYDSAHAEPGYYALFPEILSAMEGNDVFFSQYHDGVIQSHAATPIISYRTTLGCVYMMEYDTAQGNLIKSLQSTVLQITLILELVVILFSFVFSKFYSRRLRQIMASMHIIQKGDYSHKLKLGGHDELSFLGDEFNDLTDRLQTSEQKRSRFVSDASHELKTPLASIKLLTDSILQNDMDMETIREFVGDIGNEADRLTRTTGKLLSLTKVDGQIAEDCEIIKMAPTVDRVVRMLSGIARQNGITIEADLSEDSPVLILEDDLYQIAFNLIENGIKYNISGGKLFVHLKRQDDNALLIVRDTGMGIPEESLAHIFERFYRVDKARSRATGGSGLGLAIVRAIVQRNRGEITVQTVIDQGTTFTVSFPIFETEVDEV
;
A
#
# COMPACT_ATOMS: atom_id res chain seq x y z
N MET A 1 -18.95 6.61 10.38
CA MET A 1 -19.53 5.58 9.50
C MET A 1 -19.83 4.30 10.27
N TYR A 2 -18.90 3.66 10.97
CA TYR A 2 -19.13 2.40 11.71
C TYR A 2 -20.27 2.49 12.74
N VAL A 3 -20.29 3.53 13.57
CA VAL A 3 -21.36 3.76 14.57
C VAL A 3 -22.75 3.82 13.93
N VAL A 4 -22.87 4.46 12.75
CA VAL A 4 -24.16 4.53 12.04
C VAL A 4 -24.59 3.16 11.51
N ILE A 5 -23.65 2.38 11.00
CA ILE A 5 -23.94 1.04 10.49
C ILE A 5 -24.38 0.13 11.63
N THR A 6 -23.65 0.11 12.75
CA THR A 6 -24.00 -0.70 13.92
C THR A 6 -25.35 -0.30 14.49
N PHE A 7 -25.65 0.99 14.60
CA PHE A 7 -26.93 1.49 15.04
C PHE A 7 -28.09 1.00 14.16
N VAL A 8 -27.96 1.09 12.84
CA VAL A 8 -28.99 0.60 11.91
C VAL A 8 -29.19 -0.90 12.05
N VAL A 9 -28.12 -1.68 12.12
CA VAL A 9 -28.21 -3.13 12.27
C VAL A 9 -28.90 -3.52 13.59
N LEU A 10 -28.53 -2.88 14.69
CA LEU A 10 -29.13 -3.14 16.00
C LEU A 10 -30.60 -2.70 16.06
N LEU A 11 -30.95 -1.60 15.41
CA LEU A 11 -32.34 -1.14 15.31
C LEU A 11 -33.20 -2.14 14.53
N VAL A 12 -32.73 -2.62 13.38
CA VAL A 12 -33.42 -3.65 12.58
C VAL A 12 -33.58 -4.94 13.38
N LEU A 13 -32.53 -5.36 14.09
CA LEU A 13 -32.56 -6.55 14.93
C LEU A 13 -33.61 -6.39 16.06
N ASN A 14 -33.68 -5.25 16.68
CA ASN A 14 -34.65 -4.96 17.73
C ASN A 14 -36.08 -5.05 17.21
N ILE A 15 -36.38 -4.43 16.07
CA ILE A 15 -37.72 -4.51 15.42
C ILE A 15 -38.06 -5.96 15.07
N TYR A 16 -37.12 -6.68 14.47
CA TYR A 16 -37.32 -8.07 14.07
C TYR A 16 -37.57 -8.99 15.27
N CYS A 17 -36.80 -8.88 16.34
CA CYS A 17 -37.01 -9.64 17.57
C CYS A 17 -38.38 -9.36 18.20
N SER A 18 -38.82 -8.09 18.18
CA SER A 18 -40.12 -7.69 18.68
C SER A 18 -41.26 -8.34 17.88
N GLU A 19 -41.17 -8.26 16.55
CA GLU A 19 -42.20 -8.83 15.67
C GLU A 19 -42.26 -10.36 15.71
N VAL A 20 -41.10 -11.03 15.70
CA VAL A 20 -41.02 -12.49 15.82
C VAL A 20 -41.56 -12.97 17.16
N SER A 21 -41.23 -12.26 18.26
CA SER A 21 -41.77 -12.61 19.59
C SER A 21 -43.30 -12.54 19.62
N GLN A 22 -43.87 -11.43 19.11
CA GLN A 22 -45.33 -11.29 19.04
C GLN A 22 -45.99 -12.39 18.18
N THR A 23 -45.42 -12.69 17.03
CA THR A 23 -45.94 -13.73 16.11
C THR A 23 -45.92 -15.10 16.75
N LEU A 24 -44.81 -15.46 17.41
CA LEU A 24 -44.69 -16.76 18.12
C LEU A 24 -45.70 -16.89 19.28
N PHE A 25 -45.86 -15.83 20.06
CA PHE A 25 -46.83 -15.79 21.14
C PHE A 25 -48.26 -15.91 20.62
N ASN A 26 -48.63 -15.17 19.58
CA ASN A 26 -49.96 -15.24 18.96
C ASN A 26 -50.24 -16.63 18.43
N LYS A 27 -49.29 -17.26 17.73
CA LYS A 27 -49.46 -18.64 17.20
C LYS A 27 -49.61 -19.70 18.30
N SER A 28 -48.82 -19.57 19.37
CA SER A 28 -48.95 -20.44 20.54
C SER A 28 -50.31 -20.28 21.22
N LYS A 29 -50.80 -19.05 21.32
CA LYS A 29 -52.10 -18.75 21.91
C LYS A 29 -53.27 -19.26 21.06
N GLU A 30 -53.18 -19.09 19.73
CA GLU A 30 -54.12 -19.61 18.74
C GLU A 30 -54.36 -21.13 18.94
N ILE A 31 -53.26 -21.87 18.92
CA ILE A 31 -53.32 -23.34 19.11
C ILE A 31 -54.01 -23.69 20.42
N SER A 32 -53.59 -23.08 21.52
CA SER A 32 -54.16 -23.37 22.84
C SER A 32 -55.65 -22.97 22.96
N MET A 33 -56.05 -21.86 22.40
CA MET A 33 -57.45 -21.40 22.48
C MET A 33 -58.37 -22.22 21.58
N ILE A 34 -57.94 -22.53 20.37
CA ILE A 34 -58.73 -23.39 19.44
C ILE A 34 -58.88 -24.79 20.03
N GLU A 35 -57.81 -25.38 20.58
CA GLU A 35 -57.88 -26.69 21.25
C GLU A 35 -58.91 -26.71 22.41
N LYS A 36 -58.90 -25.65 23.27
CA LYS A 36 -59.89 -25.52 24.35
C LYS A 36 -61.32 -25.41 23.80
N CYS A 37 -61.52 -24.62 22.72
CA CYS A 37 -62.84 -24.47 22.10
C CYS A 37 -63.32 -25.79 21.48
N GLN A 38 -62.42 -26.51 20.79
CA GLN A 38 -62.74 -27.81 20.18
C GLN A 38 -63.13 -28.84 21.24
N LEU A 39 -62.33 -28.92 22.32
CA LEU A 39 -62.71 -29.85 23.44
C LEU A 39 -64.14 -29.58 24.00
N ALA A 40 -64.42 -28.28 24.22
CA ALA A 40 -65.75 -27.88 24.67
C ALA A 40 -66.83 -28.14 23.60
N ALA A 41 -66.58 -27.97 22.35
CA ALA A 41 -67.51 -28.21 21.26
C ALA A 41 -67.82 -29.70 21.12
N ASP A 42 -66.82 -30.56 21.25
CA ASP A 42 -66.96 -32.01 21.18
C ASP A 42 -67.79 -32.55 22.35
N ASP A 43 -67.52 -32.05 23.57
CA ASP A 43 -68.28 -32.40 24.73
C ASP A 43 -69.80 -32.04 24.58
N ILE A 44 -70.09 -30.85 24.07
CA ILE A 44 -71.42 -30.35 23.83
C ILE A 44 -72.10 -31.14 22.67
N ALA A 45 -71.37 -31.45 21.62
CA ALA A 45 -71.89 -32.23 20.48
C ALA A 45 -72.31 -33.66 20.87
N SER A 46 -71.80 -34.20 21.97
CA SER A 46 -72.13 -35.49 22.49
C SER A 46 -73.44 -35.53 23.27
N LEU A 47 -74.01 -34.37 23.56
CA LEU A 47 -75.27 -34.28 24.31
C LEU A 47 -76.46 -34.73 23.44
N GLU A 48 -77.34 -35.55 24.00
CA GLU A 48 -78.60 -36.03 23.33
C GLU A 48 -79.54 -34.86 22.97
N VAL A 49 -79.59 -33.83 23.82
CA VAL A 49 -80.42 -32.62 23.61
C VAL A 49 -79.61 -31.36 23.97
N ILE A 50 -79.43 -30.44 23.03
CA ILE A 50 -78.76 -29.19 23.25
C ILE A 50 -79.77 -28.12 23.62
N ASN A 51 -79.85 -27.80 24.92
CA ASN A 51 -80.65 -26.70 25.46
C ASN A 51 -79.90 -25.98 26.60
N SER A 52 -80.39 -24.84 27.08
CA SER A 52 -79.69 -24.04 28.07
C SER A 52 -79.35 -24.78 29.35
N SER A 53 -80.18 -25.71 29.79
CA SER A 53 -80.00 -26.51 31.04
C SER A 53 -78.95 -27.63 30.85
N THR A 54 -79.01 -28.38 29.72
CA THR A 54 -78.05 -29.45 29.44
C THR A 54 -76.63 -28.89 29.15
N VAL A 55 -76.54 -27.79 28.42
CA VAL A 55 -75.30 -27.11 28.16
C VAL A 55 -74.72 -26.55 29.46
N ALA A 56 -75.48 -25.91 30.30
CA ALA A 56 -75.01 -25.40 31.60
C ALA A 56 -74.46 -26.50 32.52
N ASN A 57 -75.10 -27.68 32.55
CA ASN A 57 -74.59 -28.83 33.28
C ASN A 57 -73.27 -29.37 32.71
N ALA A 58 -73.18 -29.52 31.41
CA ALA A 58 -71.97 -29.98 30.74
C ALA A 58 -70.80 -29.03 31.00
N VAL A 59 -71.00 -27.70 30.85
CA VAL A 59 -69.94 -26.72 31.13
C VAL A 59 -69.50 -26.75 32.59
N ASN A 60 -70.41 -26.93 33.55
CA ASN A 60 -70.07 -27.07 34.97
C ASN A 60 -69.18 -28.32 35.27
N GLU A 61 -69.28 -29.36 34.47
CA GLU A 61 -68.37 -30.50 34.54
C GLU A 61 -67.02 -30.28 33.92
N MET A 62 -66.90 -29.30 32.99
CA MET A 62 -65.65 -28.87 32.34
C MET A 62 -64.75 -27.96 33.22
N VAL A 63 -64.54 -28.30 34.49
CA VAL A 63 -63.85 -27.49 35.51
C VAL A 63 -62.43 -27.13 35.15
N SER A 64 -61.80 -27.69 34.12
CA SER A 64 -60.44 -27.49 33.73
C SER A 64 -60.23 -26.33 32.75
N LEU A 65 -61.29 -25.80 32.12
CA LEU A 65 -61.19 -24.75 31.10
C LEU A 65 -61.18 -23.38 31.76
N LYS A 66 -59.94 -22.90 32.16
CA LYS A 66 -59.75 -21.58 32.73
C LYS A 66 -59.79 -20.53 31.59
N VAL A 67 -60.98 -19.99 31.32
CA VAL A 67 -61.19 -18.87 30.39
C VAL A 67 -61.93 -17.74 31.09
N ASN A 68 -61.76 -16.49 30.64
CA ASN A 68 -62.43 -15.36 31.24
C ASN A 68 -63.91 -15.28 30.90
N ARG A 69 -64.26 -15.70 29.67
CA ARG A 69 -65.66 -15.79 29.26
C ARG A 69 -65.82 -16.92 28.22
N MET A 70 -66.93 -17.69 28.36
CA MET A 70 -67.33 -18.68 27.41
C MET A 70 -68.80 -18.44 27.06
N ILE A 71 -69.09 -18.39 25.77
CA ILE A 71 -70.45 -18.27 25.22
C ILE A 71 -70.70 -19.47 24.32
N ILE A 72 -71.85 -20.09 24.49
CA ILE A 72 -72.34 -21.21 23.67
C ILE A 72 -73.65 -20.80 23.01
N THR A 73 -73.69 -20.92 21.68
CA THR A 73 -74.87 -20.51 20.92
C THR A 73 -75.50 -21.71 20.20
N ASP A 74 -76.80 -21.56 19.86
CA ASP A 74 -77.47 -22.45 18.95
C ASP A 74 -77.19 -22.12 17.48
N ARG A 75 -77.81 -22.80 16.53
CA ARG A 75 -77.64 -22.62 15.08
C ARG A 75 -78.06 -21.22 14.57
N SER A 76 -78.81 -20.43 15.34
CA SER A 76 -79.27 -19.10 15.00
C SER A 76 -78.44 -17.99 15.70
N ALA A 77 -77.32 -18.33 16.30
CA ALA A 77 -76.47 -17.45 17.15
C ALA A 77 -77.17 -16.98 18.42
N LYS A 78 -78.26 -17.66 18.84
CA LYS A 78 -78.95 -17.37 20.12
C LYS A 78 -78.13 -18.04 21.23
N VAL A 79 -77.81 -17.29 22.29
CA VAL A 79 -77.01 -17.73 23.42
C VAL A 79 -77.78 -18.74 24.27
N LEU A 80 -77.24 -19.95 24.44
CA LEU A 80 -77.67 -21.00 25.31
C LEU A 80 -77.01 -20.93 26.70
N TYR A 81 -75.76 -20.52 26.73
CA TYR A 81 -74.96 -20.38 27.94
C TYR A 81 -73.97 -19.20 27.83
N ASP A 82 -73.81 -18.47 28.91
CA ASP A 82 -72.79 -17.42 29.06
C ASP A 82 -72.20 -17.45 30.47
N SER A 83 -70.89 -17.71 30.58
CA SER A 83 -70.16 -17.76 31.84
C SER A 83 -70.13 -16.46 32.62
N ALA A 84 -70.44 -15.31 31.97
CA ALA A 84 -70.56 -14.01 32.63
C ALA A 84 -71.94 -13.82 33.31
N HIS A 85 -72.73 -14.82 33.40
CA HIS A 85 -74.04 -14.82 34.05
C HIS A 85 -75.11 -13.91 33.39
N ALA A 86 -74.89 -13.56 32.08
CA ALA A 86 -75.95 -12.89 31.35
C ALA A 86 -77.10 -13.84 31.11
N GLU A 87 -78.35 -13.30 31.17
CA GLU A 87 -79.55 -14.12 30.92
C GLU A 87 -79.47 -14.76 29.51
N PRO A 88 -79.64 -16.12 29.37
CA PRO A 88 -79.61 -16.76 28.09
C PRO A 88 -80.78 -16.30 27.20
N GLY A 89 -80.58 -16.30 25.86
CA GLY A 89 -81.63 -16.00 24.92
C GLY A 89 -81.45 -14.76 24.09
N TYR A 90 -80.40 -13.97 24.33
CA TYR A 90 -79.97 -12.92 23.41
C TYR A 90 -79.17 -13.46 22.23
N TYR A 91 -78.99 -12.68 21.18
CA TYR A 91 -78.16 -13.07 19.99
C TYR A 91 -76.73 -12.53 20.10
N ALA A 92 -75.78 -13.42 20.01
CA ALA A 92 -74.36 -13.09 20.03
C ALA A 92 -73.83 -12.91 18.59
N LEU A 93 -73.90 -11.73 18.07
CA LEU A 93 -73.50 -11.38 16.68
C LEU A 93 -72.04 -10.96 16.58
N PHE A 94 -71.12 -11.65 17.26
CA PHE A 94 -69.68 -11.40 17.13
C PHE A 94 -69.20 -11.96 15.78
N PRO A 95 -68.26 -11.26 15.08
CA PRO A 95 -67.72 -11.71 13.79
C PRO A 95 -67.17 -13.15 13.86
N GLU A 96 -66.50 -13.49 14.94
CA GLU A 96 -65.89 -14.79 15.16
C GLU A 96 -66.99 -15.91 15.26
N ILE A 97 -68.09 -15.63 15.94
CA ILE A 97 -69.23 -16.55 16.07
C ILE A 97 -69.88 -16.77 14.70
N LEU A 98 -70.11 -15.69 13.95
CA LEU A 98 -70.74 -15.80 12.65
C LEU A 98 -69.88 -16.60 11.67
N SER A 99 -68.55 -16.37 11.67
CA SER A 99 -67.62 -17.15 10.85
C SER A 99 -67.48 -18.59 11.29
N ALA A 100 -67.55 -18.89 12.59
CA ALA A 100 -67.55 -20.25 13.10
C ALA A 100 -68.81 -21.02 12.71
N MET A 101 -70.00 -20.36 12.56
CA MET A 101 -71.21 -20.98 12.08
C MET A 101 -71.11 -21.40 10.60
N GLU A 102 -70.21 -20.87 9.81
CA GLU A 102 -69.86 -21.29 8.45
C GLU A 102 -69.04 -22.58 8.43
N GLY A 103 -68.63 -23.09 9.61
CA GLY A 103 -67.88 -24.33 9.78
C GLY A 103 -66.39 -24.19 9.93
N ASN A 104 -65.89 -22.98 10.20
CA ASN A 104 -64.47 -22.69 10.33
C ASN A 104 -64.11 -22.46 11.81
N ASP A 105 -62.89 -22.90 12.20
CA ASP A 105 -62.28 -22.45 13.43
C ASP A 105 -61.77 -21.03 13.24
N VAL A 106 -62.03 -20.15 14.18
CA VAL A 106 -61.66 -18.72 14.12
C VAL A 106 -60.89 -18.35 15.36
N PHE A 107 -59.79 -17.64 15.15
CA PHE A 107 -58.99 -17.05 16.23
C PHE A 107 -58.69 -15.59 15.92
N PHE A 108 -58.82 -14.73 16.92
CA PHE A 108 -58.44 -13.35 16.90
C PHE A 108 -57.68 -12.96 18.17
N SER A 109 -56.57 -12.28 18.04
CA SER A 109 -55.81 -11.81 19.18
C SER A 109 -55.34 -10.38 18.96
N GLN A 110 -55.50 -9.55 19.98
CA GLN A 110 -55.07 -8.18 20.00
C GLN A 110 -54.29 -7.86 21.26
N TYR A 111 -53.15 -7.22 21.11
CA TYR A 111 -52.36 -6.70 22.23
C TYR A 111 -52.71 -5.23 22.48
N HIS A 112 -53.21 -4.90 23.69
CA HIS A 112 -53.53 -3.54 24.09
C HIS A 112 -53.15 -3.28 25.56
N ASP A 113 -52.36 -2.29 25.82
CA ASP A 113 -51.96 -1.82 27.17
C ASP A 113 -51.42 -2.91 28.10
N GLY A 114 -50.61 -3.83 27.60
CA GLY A 114 -50.04 -4.89 28.44
C GLY A 114 -50.94 -6.12 28.64
N VAL A 115 -52.09 -6.15 27.98
CA VAL A 115 -53.02 -7.25 28.04
C VAL A 115 -53.19 -7.87 26.65
N ILE A 116 -53.05 -9.16 26.55
CA ILE A 116 -53.40 -9.90 25.32
C ILE A 116 -54.87 -10.30 25.45
N GLN A 117 -55.69 -9.77 24.60
CA GLN A 117 -57.10 -10.15 24.48
C GLN A 117 -57.20 -11.15 23.32
N SER A 118 -57.60 -12.39 23.61
CA SER A 118 -57.71 -13.45 22.62
C SER A 118 -59.13 -13.97 22.58
N HIS A 119 -59.65 -14.12 21.37
CA HIS A 119 -60.99 -14.67 21.11
C HIS A 119 -60.81 -15.91 20.20
N ALA A 120 -61.54 -16.98 20.51
CA ALA A 120 -61.60 -18.13 19.65
C ALA A 120 -63.06 -18.60 19.52
N ALA A 121 -63.40 -19.05 18.35
CA ALA A 121 -64.74 -19.61 18.08
C ALA A 121 -64.60 -20.90 17.27
N THR A 122 -65.29 -21.93 17.66
CA THR A 122 -65.27 -23.23 17.00
C THR A 122 -66.73 -23.75 16.83
N PRO A 123 -67.08 -24.26 15.65
CA PRO A 123 -68.44 -24.81 15.43
C PRO A 123 -68.69 -26.09 16.23
N ILE A 124 -69.90 -26.23 16.76
CA ILE A 124 -70.39 -27.51 17.36
C ILE A 124 -70.96 -28.33 16.19
N ILE A 125 -70.25 -29.38 15.81
CA ILE A 125 -70.62 -30.20 14.65
C ILE A 125 -71.09 -31.57 15.12
N SER A 126 -72.32 -31.97 14.74
CA SER A 126 -72.81 -33.33 14.90
C SER A 126 -73.41 -33.80 13.59
N TYR A 127 -73.08 -35.02 13.20
CA TYR A 127 -73.57 -35.67 11.95
C TYR A 127 -73.44 -34.75 10.68
N ARG A 128 -72.30 -34.01 10.57
CA ARG A 128 -72.01 -33.07 9.48
C ARG A 128 -72.90 -31.83 9.44
N THR A 129 -73.61 -31.53 10.51
CA THR A 129 -74.37 -30.27 10.60
C THR A 129 -73.89 -29.46 11.75
N THR A 130 -73.75 -28.13 11.53
CA THR A 130 -73.43 -27.20 12.59
C THR A 130 -74.61 -26.96 13.45
N LEU A 131 -74.52 -27.28 14.73
CA LEU A 131 -75.60 -27.17 15.73
C LEU A 131 -75.51 -25.85 16.51
N GLY A 132 -74.33 -25.20 16.51
CA GLY A 132 -74.06 -23.99 17.23
C GLY A 132 -72.57 -23.64 17.19
N CYS A 133 -72.14 -22.80 18.10
CA CYS A 133 -70.74 -22.40 18.23
C CYS A 133 -70.36 -22.30 19.70
N VAL A 134 -69.13 -22.68 20.02
CA VAL A 134 -68.43 -22.32 21.26
C VAL A 134 -67.53 -21.13 20.98
N TYR A 135 -67.72 -20.08 21.74
CA TYR A 135 -66.84 -18.86 21.71
C TYR A 135 -66.22 -18.74 23.10
N MET A 136 -64.88 -18.53 23.08
CA MET A 136 -64.10 -18.28 24.29
C MET A 136 -63.33 -16.99 24.18
N MET A 137 -63.24 -16.27 25.29
CA MET A 137 -62.47 -15.05 25.44
C MET A 137 -61.52 -15.21 26.62
N GLU A 138 -60.26 -14.81 26.40
CA GLU A 138 -59.22 -14.84 27.44
C GLU A 138 -58.45 -13.54 27.46
N TYR A 139 -58.25 -12.98 28.67
CA TYR A 139 -57.39 -11.82 28.91
C TYR A 139 -56.13 -12.29 29.62
N ASP A 140 -55.01 -12.20 28.97
CA ASP A 140 -53.74 -12.67 29.52
C ASP A 140 -52.82 -11.49 29.82
N THR A 141 -52.84 -11.02 31.05
CA THR A 141 -51.96 -9.97 31.55
C THR A 141 -50.52 -10.46 31.81
N ALA A 142 -50.39 -11.75 32.16
CA ALA A 142 -49.09 -12.33 32.46
C ALA A 142 -48.24 -12.42 31.17
N GLN A 143 -48.82 -12.95 30.11
CA GLN A 143 -48.14 -13.01 28.79
C GLN A 143 -47.88 -11.61 28.20
N GLY A 144 -48.81 -10.67 28.32
CA GLY A 144 -48.66 -9.29 27.91
C GLY A 144 -47.48 -8.59 28.60
N ASN A 145 -47.39 -8.76 29.92
CA ASN A 145 -46.24 -8.22 30.68
C ASN A 145 -44.92 -8.90 30.33
N LEU A 146 -44.91 -10.18 30.01
CA LEU A 146 -43.73 -10.91 29.59
C LEU A 146 -43.21 -10.39 28.25
N ILE A 147 -44.07 -10.15 27.27
CA ILE A 147 -43.72 -9.54 25.98
C ILE A 147 -43.12 -8.17 26.22
N LYS A 148 -43.75 -7.31 27.01
CA LYS A 148 -43.30 -5.98 27.36
C LYS A 148 -41.91 -6.03 28.05
N SER A 149 -41.73 -6.95 28.98
CA SER A 149 -40.46 -7.16 29.68
C SER A 149 -39.33 -7.58 28.70
N LEU A 150 -39.63 -8.54 27.81
CA LEU A 150 -38.66 -8.96 26.77
C LEU A 150 -38.27 -7.79 25.85
N GLN A 151 -39.24 -7.02 25.34
CA GLN A 151 -38.98 -5.87 24.49
C GLN A 151 -38.13 -4.84 25.21
N SER A 152 -38.45 -4.53 26.47
CA SER A 152 -37.66 -3.57 27.26
C SER A 152 -36.22 -4.08 27.52
N THR A 153 -36.05 -5.35 27.80
CA THR A 153 -34.74 -5.97 28.03
C THR A 153 -33.89 -5.95 26.75
N VAL A 154 -34.48 -6.33 25.60
CA VAL A 154 -33.76 -6.22 24.30
C VAL A 154 -33.35 -4.79 23.98
N LEU A 155 -34.25 -3.83 24.23
CA LEU A 155 -33.93 -2.40 24.04
C LEU A 155 -32.77 -1.95 24.94
N GLN A 156 -32.78 -2.32 26.22
CA GLN A 156 -31.71 -1.98 27.17
C GLN A 156 -30.37 -2.58 26.73
N ILE A 157 -30.34 -3.85 26.34
CA ILE A 157 -29.13 -4.50 25.83
C ILE A 157 -28.62 -3.79 24.59
N THR A 158 -29.52 -3.42 23.66
CA THR A 158 -29.18 -2.69 22.44
C THR A 158 -28.53 -1.34 22.76
N LEU A 159 -29.11 -0.58 23.70
CA LEU A 159 -28.58 0.73 24.12
C LEU A 159 -27.19 0.62 24.78
N ILE A 160 -27.02 -0.38 25.65
CA ILE A 160 -25.71 -0.63 26.29
C ILE A 160 -24.67 -1.01 25.27
N LEU A 161 -24.99 -1.90 24.33
CA LEU A 161 -24.09 -2.32 23.29
C LEU A 161 -23.67 -1.16 22.39
N GLU A 162 -24.63 -0.31 22.00
CA GLU A 162 -24.35 0.88 21.19
C GLU A 162 -23.43 1.88 21.92
N LEU A 163 -23.65 2.08 23.21
CA LEU A 163 -22.78 2.93 24.03
C LEU A 163 -21.32 2.41 24.05
N VAL A 164 -21.16 1.09 24.20
CA VAL A 164 -19.83 0.43 24.18
C VAL A 164 -19.18 0.63 22.81
N VAL A 165 -19.92 0.45 21.72
CA VAL A 165 -19.42 0.65 20.34
C VAL A 165 -18.98 2.10 20.13
N ILE A 166 -19.77 3.07 20.59
CA ILE A 166 -19.42 4.49 20.48
C ILE A 166 -18.12 4.79 21.24
N LEU A 167 -18.01 4.32 22.48
CA LEU A 167 -16.83 4.54 23.31
C LEU A 167 -15.56 3.92 22.67
N PHE A 168 -15.68 2.68 22.24
CA PHE A 168 -14.58 1.97 21.58
C PHE A 168 -14.18 2.66 20.28
N SER A 169 -15.14 3.04 19.45
CA SER A 169 -14.91 3.76 18.20
C SER A 169 -14.21 5.10 18.41
N PHE A 170 -14.58 5.83 19.45
CA PHE A 170 -13.95 7.11 19.81
C PHE A 170 -12.48 6.93 20.22
N VAL A 171 -12.20 5.96 21.12
CA VAL A 171 -10.83 5.66 21.57
C VAL A 171 -9.95 5.21 20.40
N PHE A 172 -10.45 4.30 19.61
CA PHE A 172 -9.74 3.77 18.44
C PHE A 172 -9.45 4.84 17.38
N SER A 173 -10.46 5.66 17.06
CA SER A 173 -10.32 6.77 16.12
C SER A 173 -9.26 7.77 16.59
N LYS A 174 -9.26 8.13 17.89
CA LYS A 174 -8.26 9.05 18.45
C LYS A 174 -6.84 8.48 18.38
N PHE A 175 -6.68 7.19 18.67
CA PHE A 175 -5.40 6.49 18.61
C PHE A 175 -4.84 6.46 17.18
N TYR A 176 -5.64 6.02 16.21
CA TYR A 176 -5.25 5.93 14.80
C TYR A 176 -4.97 7.31 14.18
N SER A 177 -5.87 8.26 14.42
CA SER A 177 -5.74 9.63 13.87
C SER A 177 -4.50 10.35 14.40
N ARG A 178 -4.06 10.05 15.63
CA ARG A 178 -2.83 10.64 16.19
C ARG A 178 -1.59 10.13 15.44
N ARG A 179 -1.51 8.83 15.19
CA ARG A 179 -0.38 8.21 14.48
C ARG A 179 -0.31 8.68 13.02
N LEU A 180 -1.46 8.74 12.35
CA LEU A 180 -1.53 9.24 10.97
C LEU A 180 -1.10 10.71 10.87
N ARG A 181 -1.48 11.55 11.83
CA ARG A 181 -1.03 12.95 11.90
C ARG A 181 0.49 13.06 12.09
N GLN A 182 1.12 12.16 12.84
CA GLN A 182 2.57 12.13 12.99
C GLN A 182 3.26 11.83 11.65
N ILE A 183 2.76 10.86 10.87
CA ILE A 183 3.27 10.56 9.53
C ILE A 183 3.15 11.80 8.62
N MET A 184 1.97 12.41 8.57
CA MET A 184 1.72 13.61 7.75
C MET A 184 2.63 14.79 8.15
N ALA A 185 2.83 15.01 9.45
CA ALA A 185 3.72 16.06 9.94
C ALA A 185 5.18 15.81 9.53
N SER A 186 5.66 14.56 9.65
CA SER A 186 7.00 14.18 9.21
C SER A 186 7.18 14.33 7.70
N MET A 187 6.19 13.91 6.90
CA MET A 187 6.19 14.17 5.45
C MET A 187 6.34 15.66 5.12
N HIS A 188 5.65 16.52 5.84
CA HIS A 188 5.73 17.96 5.61
C HIS A 188 7.10 18.56 5.98
N ILE A 189 7.78 18.00 7.00
CA ILE A 189 9.14 18.39 7.36
C ILE A 189 10.12 18.00 6.23
N ILE A 190 10.00 16.75 5.73
CA ILE A 190 10.82 16.26 4.60
C ILE A 190 10.58 17.07 3.33
N GLN A 191 9.33 17.45 3.02
CA GLN A 191 9.02 18.33 1.87
C GLN A 191 9.72 19.70 1.95
N LYS A 192 10.01 20.20 3.15
CA LYS A 192 10.76 21.46 3.37
C LYS A 192 12.28 21.28 3.24
N GLY A 193 12.77 20.07 2.97
CA GLY A 193 14.17 19.77 2.77
C GLY A 193 14.93 19.30 4.01
N ASP A 194 14.26 19.10 5.15
CA ASP A 194 14.89 18.51 6.34
C ASP A 194 14.82 16.99 6.30
N TYR A 195 15.77 16.38 5.59
CA TYR A 195 15.87 14.92 5.46
C TYR A 195 16.50 14.25 6.69
N SER A 196 16.93 15.00 7.71
CA SER A 196 17.49 14.43 8.95
C SER A 196 16.40 13.96 9.92
N HIS A 197 15.16 14.40 9.71
CA HIS A 197 14.03 14.06 10.54
C HIS A 197 13.64 12.58 10.41
N LYS A 198 13.55 11.88 11.55
CA LYS A 198 13.13 10.47 11.61
C LYS A 198 11.77 10.33 12.25
N LEU A 199 10.91 9.56 11.59
CA LEU A 199 9.60 9.19 12.10
C LEU A 199 9.75 8.04 13.12
N LYS A 200 9.28 8.24 14.35
CA LYS A 200 9.24 7.21 15.39
C LYS A 200 7.79 6.86 15.71
N LEU A 201 7.31 5.76 15.17
CA LEU A 201 5.99 5.19 15.47
C LEU A 201 6.18 3.99 16.39
N GLY A 202 5.53 4.02 17.56
CA GLY A 202 5.49 2.85 18.44
C GLY A 202 4.48 1.83 17.94
N GLY A 203 4.75 0.53 18.14
CA GLY A 203 3.87 -0.57 17.74
C GLY A 203 4.58 -1.57 16.82
N HIS A 204 3.83 -2.62 16.41
CA HIS A 204 4.32 -3.68 15.50
C HIS A 204 3.24 -3.94 14.42
N ASP A 205 2.55 -2.91 14.01
CA ASP A 205 1.48 -2.94 13.01
C ASP A 205 1.94 -2.34 11.67
N GLU A 206 1.02 -2.31 10.71
CA GLU A 206 1.27 -1.81 9.35
C GLU A 206 1.72 -0.34 9.34
N LEU A 207 1.29 0.48 10.31
CA LEU A 207 1.71 1.87 10.42
C LEU A 207 3.17 2.00 10.90
N SER A 208 3.61 1.09 11.76
CA SER A 208 5.02 1.06 12.18
C SER A 208 5.92 0.64 11.03
N PHE A 209 5.52 -0.40 10.28
CA PHE A 209 6.24 -0.83 9.08
C PHE A 209 6.33 0.30 8.04
N LEU A 210 5.22 1.00 7.78
CA LEU A 210 5.20 2.18 6.91
C LEU A 210 6.16 3.28 7.41
N GLY A 211 6.28 3.45 8.73
CA GLY A 211 7.21 4.39 9.35
C GLY A 211 8.67 4.02 9.10
N ASP A 212 9.01 2.75 9.16
CA ASP A 212 10.36 2.24 8.90
C ASP A 212 10.74 2.41 7.41
N GLU A 213 9.84 2.03 6.49
CA GLU A 213 10.02 2.26 5.04
C GLU A 213 10.16 3.74 4.70
N PHE A 214 9.39 4.60 5.37
CA PHE A 214 9.51 6.04 5.23
C PHE A 214 10.88 6.55 5.67
N ASN A 215 11.42 6.02 6.77
CA ASN A 215 12.76 6.38 7.26
C ASN A 215 13.85 5.93 6.28
N ASP A 216 13.74 4.72 5.73
CA ASP A 216 14.68 4.21 4.72
C ASP A 216 14.68 5.07 3.45
N LEU A 217 13.51 5.44 2.97
CA LEU A 217 13.38 6.36 1.83
C LEU A 217 14.03 7.72 2.15
N THR A 218 13.81 8.24 3.35
CA THR A 218 14.38 9.51 3.80
C THR A 218 15.91 9.46 3.87
N ASP A 219 16.49 8.34 4.33
CA ASP A 219 17.95 8.14 4.35
C ASP A 219 18.55 8.14 2.95
N ARG A 220 17.89 7.48 2.01
CA ARG A 220 18.30 7.50 0.60
C ARG A 220 18.25 8.91 0.01
N LEU A 221 17.18 9.66 0.29
CA LEU A 221 17.03 11.05 -0.14
C LEU A 221 18.11 11.94 0.47
N GLN A 222 18.39 11.81 1.77
CA GLN A 222 19.44 12.55 2.47
C GLN A 222 20.81 12.29 1.84
N THR A 223 21.14 11.04 1.60
CA THR A 223 22.39 10.63 0.96
C THR A 223 22.51 11.18 -0.45
N SER A 224 21.44 11.13 -1.22
CA SER A 224 21.38 11.66 -2.59
C SER A 224 21.59 13.17 -2.60
N GLU A 225 20.90 13.90 -1.71
CA GLU A 225 21.03 15.38 -1.63
C GLU A 225 22.42 15.80 -1.16
N GLN A 226 23.02 15.07 -0.20
CA GLN A 226 24.40 15.32 0.22
C GLN A 226 25.40 15.11 -0.93
N LYS A 227 25.23 14.04 -1.73
CA LYS A 227 26.07 13.78 -2.91
C LYS A 227 25.90 14.89 -3.94
N ARG A 228 24.65 15.35 -4.18
CA ARG A 228 24.35 16.45 -5.10
C ARG A 228 24.97 17.76 -4.63
N SER A 229 24.82 18.10 -3.35
CA SER A 229 25.39 19.33 -2.77
C SER A 229 26.92 19.35 -2.84
N ARG A 230 27.58 18.23 -2.51
CA ARG A 230 29.03 18.09 -2.67
C ARG A 230 29.46 18.27 -4.12
N PHE A 231 28.76 17.63 -5.06
CA PHE A 231 29.05 17.75 -6.47
C PHE A 231 29.02 19.24 -6.96
N VAL A 232 27.97 19.99 -6.56
CA VAL A 232 27.84 21.41 -6.92
C VAL A 232 28.94 22.24 -6.29
N SER A 233 29.29 21.98 -5.03
CA SER A 233 30.36 22.66 -4.32
C SER A 233 31.72 22.41 -4.99
N ASP A 234 32.05 21.15 -5.26
CA ASP A 234 33.34 20.77 -5.86
C ASP A 234 33.46 21.27 -7.29
N ALA A 235 32.38 21.17 -8.08
CA ALA A 235 32.34 21.77 -9.42
C ALA A 235 32.59 23.29 -9.39
N SER A 236 31.95 23.99 -8.44
CA SER A 236 32.15 25.45 -8.29
C SER A 236 33.57 25.77 -7.93
N HIS A 237 34.22 25.01 -7.06
CA HIS A 237 35.62 25.19 -6.69
C HIS A 237 36.57 24.92 -7.85
N GLU A 238 36.38 23.84 -8.63
CA GLU A 238 37.23 23.49 -9.78
C GLU A 238 37.08 24.46 -10.97
N LEU A 239 35.90 25.12 -11.08
CA LEU A 239 35.72 26.20 -12.09
C LEU A 239 36.26 27.55 -11.63
N LYS A 240 36.18 27.87 -10.33
CA LYS A 240 36.61 29.16 -9.79
C LYS A 240 38.14 29.34 -9.89
N THR A 241 38.91 28.28 -9.68
CA THR A 241 40.40 28.34 -9.69
C THR A 241 40.94 28.78 -11.03
N PRO A 242 40.64 28.11 -12.20
CA PRO A 242 41.17 28.58 -13.51
C PRO A 242 40.66 29.97 -13.87
N LEU A 243 39.41 30.30 -13.52
CA LEU A 243 38.85 31.62 -13.78
C LEU A 243 39.58 32.71 -13.00
N ALA A 244 39.98 32.45 -11.75
CA ALA A 244 40.79 33.38 -10.96
C ALA A 244 42.22 33.56 -11.52
N SER A 245 42.83 32.46 -12.03
CA SER A 245 44.14 32.54 -12.71
C SER A 245 44.07 33.39 -13.98
N ILE A 246 43.07 33.14 -14.84
CA ILE A 246 42.84 33.94 -16.05
C ILE A 246 42.69 35.43 -15.68
N LYS A 247 41.84 35.71 -14.67
CA LYS A 247 41.62 37.08 -14.22
C LYS A 247 42.93 37.73 -13.72
N LEU A 248 43.71 37.03 -12.89
CA LEU A 248 44.96 37.51 -12.35
C LEU A 248 45.98 37.84 -13.47
N LEU A 249 46.16 36.94 -14.44
CA LEU A 249 47.05 37.12 -15.57
C LEU A 249 46.58 38.30 -16.43
N THR A 250 45.30 38.43 -16.69
CA THR A 250 44.69 39.52 -17.43
C THR A 250 44.89 40.86 -16.71
N ASP A 251 44.62 40.92 -15.39
CA ASP A 251 44.83 42.14 -14.59
C ASP A 251 46.30 42.51 -14.55
N SER A 252 47.22 41.53 -14.50
CA SER A 252 48.66 41.76 -14.54
C SER A 252 49.15 42.40 -15.88
N ILE A 253 48.63 41.91 -17.01
CA ILE A 253 48.91 42.47 -18.35
C ILE A 253 48.38 43.89 -18.45
N LEU A 254 47.20 44.18 -17.89
CA LEU A 254 46.57 45.49 -18.02
C LEU A 254 47.15 46.58 -17.09
N GLN A 255 47.72 46.18 -15.94
CA GLN A 255 48.16 47.09 -14.87
C GLN A 255 49.66 47.34 -14.84
N ASN A 256 50.44 46.54 -15.57
CA ASN A 256 51.94 46.70 -15.58
C ASN A 256 52.46 46.89 -17.00
N ASP A 257 53.50 47.72 -17.15
CA ASP A 257 54.26 47.77 -18.36
C ASP A 257 55.17 46.53 -18.47
N MET A 258 54.87 45.64 -19.40
CA MET A 258 55.58 44.39 -19.62
C MET A 258 56.17 44.33 -21.03
N ASP A 259 57.30 43.60 -21.19
CA ASP A 259 57.81 43.29 -22.50
C ASP A 259 56.89 42.35 -23.29
N MET A 260 57.02 42.33 -24.62
CA MET A 260 56.19 41.52 -25.51
C MET A 260 56.34 39.98 -25.30
N GLU A 261 57.50 39.58 -24.77
CA GLU A 261 57.76 38.14 -24.49
C GLU A 261 56.97 37.66 -23.29
N THR A 262 56.99 38.44 -22.19
CA THR A 262 56.18 38.19 -20.98
C THR A 262 54.67 38.28 -21.28
N ILE A 263 54.23 39.23 -22.11
CA ILE A 263 52.81 39.29 -22.54
C ILE A 263 52.39 38.02 -23.31
N ARG A 264 53.26 37.52 -24.23
CA ARG A 264 52.99 36.29 -24.96
C ARG A 264 52.87 35.05 -24.03
N GLU A 265 53.77 34.99 -23.06
CA GLU A 265 53.71 33.88 -22.06
C GLU A 265 52.42 33.92 -21.28
N PHE A 266 52.01 35.09 -20.76
CA PHE A 266 50.76 35.26 -20.01
C PHE A 266 49.52 34.98 -20.87
N VAL A 267 49.50 35.41 -22.14
CA VAL A 267 48.41 35.08 -23.06
C VAL A 267 48.38 33.57 -23.36
N GLY A 268 49.53 32.91 -23.46
CA GLY A 268 49.63 31.45 -23.57
C GLY A 268 49.07 30.74 -22.35
N ASP A 269 49.39 31.22 -21.16
CA ASP A 269 48.84 30.65 -19.91
C ASP A 269 47.34 30.89 -19.77
N ILE A 270 46.81 32.04 -20.19
CA ILE A 270 45.38 32.29 -20.28
C ILE A 270 44.72 31.27 -21.22
N GLY A 271 45.30 31.01 -22.39
CA GLY A 271 44.87 30.02 -23.34
C GLY A 271 44.79 28.59 -22.72
N ASN A 272 45.87 28.20 -22.04
CA ASN A 272 45.96 26.90 -21.36
C ASN A 272 44.89 26.74 -20.29
N GLU A 273 44.59 27.78 -19.48
CA GLU A 273 43.56 27.74 -18.46
C GLU A 273 42.14 27.74 -19.05
N ALA A 274 41.92 28.44 -20.17
CA ALA A 274 40.66 28.39 -20.92
C ALA A 274 40.40 26.99 -21.50
N ASP A 275 41.39 26.33 -22.07
CA ASP A 275 41.29 24.95 -22.55
C ASP A 275 41.02 23.97 -21.41
N ARG A 276 41.65 24.18 -20.26
CA ARG A 276 41.40 23.38 -19.05
C ARG A 276 39.96 23.53 -18.58
N LEU A 277 39.43 24.76 -18.59
CA LEU A 277 38.05 25.06 -18.20
C LEU A 277 37.06 24.39 -19.14
N THR A 278 37.32 24.44 -20.45
CA THR A 278 36.52 23.76 -21.49
C THR A 278 36.50 22.25 -21.29
N ARG A 279 37.64 21.62 -21.02
CA ARG A 279 37.71 20.17 -20.71
C ARG A 279 36.99 19.83 -19.44
N THR A 280 37.09 20.66 -18.40
CA THR A 280 36.38 20.41 -17.12
C THR A 280 34.88 20.52 -17.28
N THR A 281 34.37 21.53 -17.98
CA THR A 281 32.95 21.69 -18.26
C THR A 281 32.39 20.56 -19.13
N GLY A 282 33.15 20.10 -20.13
CA GLY A 282 32.80 18.93 -20.94
C GLY A 282 32.65 17.67 -20.10
N LYS A 283 33.60 17.40 -19.19
CA LYS A 283 33.53 16.25 -18.25
C LYS A 283 32.35 16.35 -17.28
N LEU A 284 32.02 17.56 -16.79
CA LEU A 284 30.84 17.78 -15.96
C LEU A 284 29.53 17.50 -16.71
N LEU A 285 29.45 17.96 -17.98
CA LEU A 285 28.30 17.72 -18.83
C LEU A 285 28.11 16.22 -19.13
N SER A 286 29.20 15.49 -19.37
CA SER A 286 29.16 14.03 -19.55
C SER A 286 28.61 13.32 -18.32
N LEU A 287 29.02 13.72 -17.11
CA LEU A 287 28.49 13.15 -15.85
C LEU A 287 27.00 13.38 -15.67
N THR A 288 26.47 14.57 -16.03
CA THR A 288 25.03 14.84 -15.92
C THR A 288 24.18 14.03 -16.90
N LYS A 289 24.74 13.72 -18.08
CA LYS A 289 24.08 12.85 -19.06
C LYS A 289 24.03 11.38 -18.62
N VAL A 290 25.04 10.93 -17.87
CA VAL A 290 25.15 9.53 -17.42
C VAL A 290 24.25 9.24 -16.21
N ASP A 291 23.99 10.22 -15.35
CA ASP A 291 23.09 10.10 -14.18
C ASP A 291 21.59 9.91 -14.58
N GLY A 292 21.23 10.09 -15.84
CA GLY A 292 19.87 9.95 -16.38
C GLY A 292 19.75 8.72 -17.28
N GLN A 293 18.95 7.74 -16.86
CA GLN A 293 18.36 6.60 -17.60
C GLN A 293 19.30 5.72 -18.47
N ILE A 294 18.96 4.43 -18.55
CA ILE A 294 19.48 3.47 -19.54
C ILE A 294 19.35 4.12 -20.91
N ALA A 295 20.47 4.22 -21.65
CA ALA A 295 20.44 4.78 -22.98
C ALA A 295 19.48 4.00 -23.87
N GLU A 296 18.42 4.67 -24.33
CA GLU A 296 17.41 4.04 -25.22
C GLU A 296 18.00 3.64 -26.59
N ASP A 297 19.22 4.13 -26.92
CA ASP A 297 19.87 3.96 -28.22
C ASP A 297 21.13 3.07 -28.16
N CYS A 298 21.23 2.10 -27.21
CA CYS A 298 22.36 1.18 -27.20
C CYS A 298 22.38 0.29 -28.44
N GLU A 299 23.55 0.14 -29.07
CA GLU A 299 23.80 -0.73 -30.22
C GLU A 299 24.70 -1.89 -29.83
N ILE A 300 24.57 -3.02 -30.52
CA ILE A 300 25.51 -4.12 -30.37
C ILE A 300 26.74 -3.81 -31.22
N ILE A 301 27.85 -3.54 -30.55
CA ILE A 301 29.10 -3.14 -31.20
C ILE A 301 30.24 -4.07 -30.77
N LYS A 302 31.24 -4.21 -31.68
CA LYS A 302 32.53 -4.79 -31.33
C LYS A 302 33.42 -3.78 -30.68
N MET A 303 34.16 -4.16 -29.64
CA MET A 303 34.98 -3.24 -28.84
C MET A 303 36.27 -2.85 -29.55
N ALA A 304 36.91 -3.76 -30.32
CA ALA A 304 38.22 -3.57 -30.91
C ALA A 304 38.36 -2.32 -31.79
N PRO A 305 37.41 -2.02 -32.71
CA PRO A 305 37.58 -0.83 -33.59
C PRO A 305 37.65 0.48 -32.80
N THR A 306 36.81 0.63 -31.75
CA THR A 306 36.74 1.82 -30.92
C THR A 306 37.97 1.96 -30.02
N VAL A 307 38.40 0.85 -29.38
CA VAL A 307 39.58 0.78 -28.54
C VAL A 307 40.85 1.11 -29.36
N ASP A 308 40.98 0.50 -30.57
CA ASP A 308 42.12 0.74 -31.47
C ASP A 308 42.19 2.21 -31.92
N ARG A 309 41.04 2.87 -32.20
CA ARG A 309 40.98 4.28 -32.52
C ARG A 309 41.54 5.14 -31.39
N VAL A 310 41.21 4.82 -30.13
CA VAL A 310 41.71 5.52 -28.94
C VAL A 310 43.21 5.29 -28.75
N VAL A 311 43.68 4.04 -28.88
CA VAL A 311 45.10 3.70 -28.79
C VAL A 311 45.92 4.49 -29.82
N ARG A 312 45.48 4.50 -31.12
CA ARG A 312 46.17 5.28 -32.17
C ARG A 312 46.20 6.77 -31.82
N MET A 313 45.10 7.36 -31.36
CA MET A 313 45.02 8.76 -31.03
C MET A 313 45.98 9.14 -29.89
N LEU A 314 46.07 8.32 -28.85
CA LEU A 314 46.91 8.59 -27.68
C LEU A 314 48.37 8.15 -27.84
N SER A 315 48.72 7.39 -28.88
CA SER A 315 50.08 6.93 -29.16
C SER A 315 51.11 8.04 -29.31
N GLY A 316 50.70 9.20 -29.88
CA GLY A 316 51.54 10.38 -29.98
C GLY A 316 51.93 10.95 -28.62
N ILE A 317 50.94 11.09 -27.74
CA ILE A 317 51.11 11.60 -26.39
C ILE A 317 51.92 10.61 -25.54
N ALA A 318 51.67 9.29 -25.69
CA ALA A 318 52.45 8.27 -25.01
C ALA A 318 53.94 8.36 -25.35
N ARG A 319 54.29 8.49 -26.65
CA ARG A 319 55.68 8.61 -27.11
C ARG A 319 56.37 9.89 -26.57
N GLN A 320 55.64 11.01 -26.52
CA GLN A 320 56.16 12.24 -25.94
C GLN A 320 56.51 12.10 -24.46
N ASN A 321 55.77 11.25 -23.74
CA ASN A 321 56.01 10.92 -22.33
C ASN A 321 56.96 9.72 -22.14
N GLY A 322 57.54 9.17 -23.21
CA GLY A 322 58.47 8.04 -23.15
C GLY A 322 57.78 6.71 -22.81
N ILE A 323 56.50 6.57 -23.13
CA ILE A 323 55.69 5.36 -22.78
C ILE A 323 55.43 4.57 -24.06
N THR A 324 55.54 3.21 -23.94
CA THR A 324 55.24 2.30 -25.03
C THR A 324 53.84 1.68 -24.77
N ILE A 325 52.92 1.80 -25.74
CA ILE A 325 51.63 1.13 -25.73
C ILE A 325 51.73 -0.18 -26.46
N GLU A 326 51.35 -1.28 -25.82
CA GLU A 326 51.20 -2.62 -26.40
C GLU A 326 49.71 -2.99 -26.37
N ALA A 327 49.11 -3.18 -27.55
CA ALA A 327 47.69 -3.46 -27.67
C ALA A 327 47.49 -4.87 -28.25
N ASP A 328 46.71 -5.71 -27.59
CA ASP A 328 46.22 -6.98 -28.10
C ASP A 328 44.69 -6.98 -28.05
N LEU A 329 44.09 -6.80 -29.21
CA LEU A 329 42.65 -6.69 -29.41
C LEU A 329 42.07 -7.88 -30.17
N SER A 330 42.75 -9.03 -30.12
CA SER A 330 42.42 -10.21 -30.93
C SER A 330 41.17 -10.94 -30.44
N GLU A 331 40.89 -10.90 -29.12
CA GLU A 331 39.71 -11.54 -28.52
C GLU A 331 38.56 -10.53 -28.38
N ASP A 332 38.02 -10.10 -29.53
CA ASP A 332 36.94 -9.12 -29.56
C ASP A 332 35.55 -9.82 -29.47
N SER A 333 34.68 -9.27 -28.68
CA SER A 333 33.31 -9.78 -28.48
C SER A 333 32.28 -8.64 -28.60
N PRO A 334 31.07 -8.93 -29.12
CA PRO A 334 30.02 -7.94 -29.25
C PRO A 334 29.41 -7.63 -27.89
N VAL A 335 29.21 -6.34 -27.59
CA VAL A 335 28.63 -5.82 -26.37
C VAL A 335 27.53 -4.80 -26.68
N LEU A 336 26.55 -4.69 -25.81
CA LEU A 336 25.46 -3.72 -25.94
C LEU A 336 25.86 -2.40 -25.22
N ILE A 337 26.35 -1.44 -25.99
CA ILE A 337 26.82 -0.16 -25.47
C ILE A 337 26.82 0.89 -26.58
N LEU A 338 26.68 2.18 -26.24
CA LEU A 338 26.92 3.26 -27.19
C LEU A 338 28.42 3.34 -27.54
N GLU A 339 28.75 3.56 -28.81
CA GLU A 339 30.14 3.70 -29.25
C GLU A 339 30.86 4.84 -28.53
N ASP A 340 30.18 5.96 -28.30
CA ASP A 340 30.72 7.11 -27.57
C ASP A 340 31.02 6.77 -26.09
N ASP A 341 30.25 5.92 -25.48
CA ASP A 341 30.46 5.44 -24.10
C ASP A 341 31.71 4.59 -24.01
N LEU A 342 31.84 3.62 -24.92
CA LEU A 342 33.02 2.76 -24.99
C LEU A 342 34.28 3.58 -25.29
N TYR A 343 34.16 4.53 -26.21
CA TYR A 343 35.25 5.48 -26.51
C TYR A 343 35.65 6.23 -25.23
N GLN A 344 34.72 6.74 -24.47
CA GLN A 344 35.00 7.52 -23.27
C GLN A 344 35.64 6.69 -22.15
N ILE A 345 35.22 5.43 -22.00
CA ILE A 345 35.82 4.46 -21.06
C ILE A 345 37.30 4.24 -21.47
N ALA A 346 37.53 3.79 -22.71
CA ALA A 346 38.86 3.49 -23.22
C ALA A 346 39.78 4.72 -23.12
N PHE A 347 39.30 5.91 -23.54
CA PHE A 347 40.05 7.16 -23.46
C PHE A 347 40.49 7.48 -22.03
N ASN A 348 39.55 7.47 -21.05
CA ASN A 348 39.88 7.83 -19.68
C ASN A 348 40.89 6.84 -19.04
N LEU A 349 40.71 5.53 -19.31
CA LEU A 349 41.62 4.52 -18.74
C LEU A 349 43.01 4.58 -19.37
N ILE A 350 43.10 4.70 -20.70
CA ILE A 350 44.39 4.79 -21.41
C ILE A 350 45.09 6.13 -21.10
N GLU A 351 44.35 7.25 -21.09
CA GLU A 351 44.89 8.56 -20.68
C GLU A 351 45.50 8.51 -19.28
N ASN A 352 44.77 7.89 -18.31
CA ASN A 352 45.29 7.72 -16.96
C ASN A 352 46.51 6.83 -16.92
N GLY A 353 46.56 5.71 -17.65
CA GLY A 353 47.67 4.79 -17.73
C GLY A 353 48.92 5.44 -18.37
N ILE A 354 48.78 6.44 -19.25
CA ILE A 354 49.87 7.25 -19.77
C ILE A 354 50.32 8.27 -18.72
N LYS A 355 49.39 8.98 -18.13
CA LYS A 355 49.64 10.14 -17.25
C LYS A 355 50.31 9.77 -15.92
N TYR A 356 49.94 8.61 -15.35
CA TYR A 356 50.46 8.15 -14.05
C TYR A 356 51.53 7.07 -14.20
N ASN A 357 52.06 6.88 -15.41
CA ASN A 357 53.17 5.98 -15.67
C ASN A 357 54.53 6.61 -15.30
N ILE A 358 55.54 5.78 -15.31
CA ILE A 358 56.93 6.19 -15.17
C ILE A 358 57.56 6.37 -16.55
N SER A 359 58.59 7.23 -16.67
CA SER A 359 59.31 7.39 -17.93
C SER A 359 60.03 6.09 -18.34
N GLY A 360 59.86 5.67 -19.59
CA GLY A 360 60.29 4.36 -20.07
C GLY A 360 59.34 3.18 -19.75
N GLY A 361 58.18 3.49 -19.13
CA GLY A 361 57.19 2.47 -18.76
C GLY A 361 56.36 1.96 -19.95
N LYS A 362 55.52 0.99 -19.67
CA LYS A 362 54.65 0.36 -20.66
C LYS A 362 53.17 0.48 -20.24
N LEU A 363 52.31 0.53 -21.25
CA LEU A 363 50.86 0.44 -21.10
C LEU A 363 50.33 -0.71 -21.97
N PHE A 364 49.66 -1.68 -21.34
CA PHE A 364 49.08 -2.83 -22.01
C PHE A 364 47.59 -2.61 -22.10
N VAL A 365 47.03 -2.81 -23.30
CA VAL A 365 45.58 -2.73 -23.56
C VAL A 365 45.16 -4.04 -24.20
N HIS A 366 44.34 -4.81 -23.47
CA HIS A 366 43.90 -6.12 -23.93
C HIS A 366 42.38 -6.21 -23.97
N LEU A 367 41.86 -6.85 -25.01
CA LEU A 367 40.51 -7.38 -25.02
C LEU A 367 40.57 -8.88 -24.76
N LYS A 368 39.70 -9.39 -23.89
CA LYS A 368 39.58 -10.81 -23.58
C LYS A 368 38.12 -11.22 -23.46
N ARG A 369 37.85 -12.44 -23.89
CA ARG A 369 36.59 -13.13 -23.58
C ARG A 369 36.82 -14.02 -22.35
N GLN A 370 35.99 -13.83 -21.32
CA GLN A 370 35.99 -14.71 -20.15
C GLN A 370 34.54 -15.09 -19.84
N ASP A 371 34.23 -16.37 -20.04
CA ASP A 371 32.87 -16.90 -19.92
C ASP A 371 31.89 -16.09 -20.80
N ASP A 372 30.84 -15.52 -20.19
CA ASP A 372 29.81 -14.70 -20.86
C ASP A 372 30.16 -13.20 -20.86
N ASN A 373 31.39 -12.82 -20.53
CA ASN A 373 31.80 -11.42 -20.43
C ASN A 373 32.93 -11.09 -21.39
N ALA A 374 32.82 -9.90 -22.01
CA ALA A 374 33.88 -9.22 -22.73
C ALA A 374 34.65 -8.31 -21.79
N LEU A 375 35.95 -8.44 -21.71
CA LEU A 375 36.83 -7.70 -20.84
C LEU A 375 37.69 -6.71 -21.61
N LEU A 376 37.70 -5.44 -21.16
CA LEU A 376 38.73 -4.45 -21.53
C LEU A 376 39.68 -4.32 -20.34
N ILE A 377 40.92 -4.73 -20.53
CA ILE A 377 41.99 -4.70 -19.51
C ILE A 377 43.01 -3.64 -19.92
N VAL A 378 43.20 -2.64 -19.04
CA VAL A 378 44.20 -1.60 -19.20
C VAL A 378 45.18 -1.65 -18.02
N ARG A 379 46.45 -2.03 -18.32
CA ARG A 379 47.49 -2.22 -17.31
C ARG A 379 48.65 -1.28 -17.59
N ASP A 380 49.02 -0.47 -16.61
CA ASP A 380 50.23 0.36 -16.64
C ASP A 380 51.34 -0.20 -15.72
N THR A 381 52.57 0.28 -15.94
CA THR A 381 53.74 0.00 -15.08
C THR A 381 54.12 1.23 -14.26
N GLY A 382 53.11 2.02 -13.90
CA GLY A 382 53.28 3.30 -13.24
C GLY A 382 53.46 3.23 -11.72
N MET A 383 53.20 4.35 -11.05
CA MET A 383 53.43 4.51 -9.62
C MET A 383 52.48 3.70 -8.74
N GLY A 384 51.41 3.12 -9.29
CA GLY A 384 50.39 2.43 -8.51
C GLY A 384 49.51 3.41 -7.70
N ILE A 385 48.57 2.82 -6.93
CA ILE A 385 47.59 3.53 -6.10
C ILE A 385 47.72 3.06 -4.66
N PRO A 386 47.83 3.94 -3.65
CA PRO A 386 47.85 3.57 -2.25
C PRO A 386 46.56 2.86 -1.86
N GLU A 387 46.64 1.83 -1.00
CA GLU A 387 45.52 1.00 -0.59
C GLU A 387 44.39 1.82 0.06
N GLU A 388 44.75 2.81 0.87
CA GLU A 388 43.81 3.76 1.51
C GLU A 388 42.99 4.59 0.50
N SER A 389 43.50 4.77 -0.71
CA SER A 389 42.86 5.54 -1.78
C SER A 389 41.91 4.68 -2.63
N LEU A 390 42.05 3.36 -2.65
CA LEU A 390 41.29 2.47 -3.55
C LEU A 390 39.77 2.60 -3.39
N ALA A 391 39.29 2.80 -2.16
CA ALA A 391 37.86 2.98 -1.90
C ALA A 391 37.31 4.26 -2.51
N HIS A 392 38.16 5.27 -2.79
CA HIS A 392 37.77 6.61 -3.16
C HIS A 392 38.10 7.00 -4.62
N ILE A 393 38.94 6.24 -5.34
CA ILE A 393 39.39 6.60 -6.70
C ILE A 393 38.25 6.79 -7.70
N PHE A 394 37.10 6.22 -7.47
CA PHE A 394 35.89 6.38 -8.29
C PHE A 394 34.96 7.50 -7.81
N GLU A 395 35.31 8.19 -6.70
CA GLU A 395 34.55 9.35 -6.25
C GLU A 395 34.85 10.56 -7.15
N ARG A 396 33.85 11.41 -7.33
CA ARG A 396 33.96 12.61 -8.15
C ARG A 396 34.96 13.58 -7.50
N PHE A 397 35.86 14.15 -8.29
CA PHE A 397 36.92 15.08 -7.87
C PHE A 397 37.96 14.52 -6.90
N TYR A 398 37.92 13.20 -6.64
CA TYR A 398 38.93 12.57 -5.80
C TYR A 398 40.29 12.48 -6.52
N ARG A 399 41.36 12.71 -5.77
CA ARG A 399 42.73 12.70 -6.26
C ARG A 399 43.66 12.26 -5.14
N VAL A 400 44.52 11.29 -5.41
CA VAL A 400 45.49 10.75 -4.44
C VAL A 400 46.49 11.86 -4.01
N ASP A 401 46.97 12.71 -4.92
CA ASP A 401 47.85 13.83 -4.64
C ASP A 401 47.32 15.10 -5.32
N LYS A 402 46.83 16.05 -4.51
CA LYS A 402 46.26 17.31 -4.98
C LYS A 402 47.34 18.29 -5.56
N ALA A 403 48.59 18.21 -5.07
CA ALA A 403 49.66 19.12 -5.50
C ALA A 403 50.25 18.72 -6.86
N ARG A 404 50.63 17.44 -7.02
CA ARG A 404 51.22 16.92 -8.24
C ARG A 404 50.25 16.87 -9.41
N SER A 405 48.98 16.57 -9.11
CA SER A 405 47.96 16.48 -10.16
C SER A 405 47.42 17.80 -10.65
N ARG A 406 47.72 18.96 -9.99
CA ARG A 406 47.52 20.29 -10.57
C ARG A 406 48.47 20.54 -11.74
N ALA A 407 49.71 20.17 -11.61
CA ALA A 407 50.72 20.30 -12.69
C ALA A 407 50.41 19.43 -13.92
N THR A 408 49.73 18.26 -13.71
CA THR A 408 49.36 17.33 -14.78
C THR A 408 47.93 17.50 -15.30
N GLY A 409 47.18 18.52 -14.84
CA GLY A 409 45.86 18.89 -15.40
C GLY A 409 44.70 17.91 -15.15
N GLY A 410 44.74 17.03 -14.11
CA GLY A 410 43.69 16.09 -13.81
C GLY A 410 42.50 16.71 -13.07
N SER A 411 41.26 16.52 -13.54
CA SER A 411 40.04 17.00 -12.89
C SER A 411 39.50 16.08 -11.80
N GLY A 412 40.02 14.84 -11.64
CA GLY A 412 39.45 13.84 -10.74
C GLY A 412 38.06 13.32 -11.16
N LEU A 413 37.65 13.56 -12.41
CA LEU A 413 36.35 13.14 -12.93
C LEU A 413 36.42 11.89 -13.82
N GLY A 414 37.62 11.56 -14.38
CA GLY A 414 37.77 10.50 -15.39
C GLY A 414 37.28 9.12 -14.91
N LEU A 415 37.79 8.65 -13.77
CA LEU A 415 37.38 7.34 -13.22
C LEU A 415 35.91 7.33 -12.71
N ALA A 416 35.40 8.45 -12.21
CA ALA A 416 33.99 8.58 -11.85
C ALA A 416 33.08 8.46 -13.08
N ILE A 417 33.47 9.04 -14.21
CA ILE A 417 32.78 8.90 -15.50
C ILE A 417 32.81 7.44 -15.95
N VAL A 418 34.00 6.81 -15.94
CA VAL A 418 34.14 5.39 -16.32
C VAL A 418 33.20 4.52 -15.51
N ARG A 419 33.20 4.64 -14.17
CA ARG A 419 32.33 3.86 -13.30
C ARG A 419 30.84 4.09 -13.60
N ALA A 420 30.44 5.34 -13.81
CA ALA A 420 29.05 5.68 -14.09
C ALA A 420 28.58 5.10 -15.43
N ILE A 421 29.43 5.18 -16.49
CA ILE A 421 29.13 4.60 -17.81
C ILE A 421 29.07 3.07 -17.73
N VAL A 422 30.03 2.43 -17.07
CA VAL A 422 30.08 0.98 -16.90
C VAL A 422 28.83 0.48 -16.17
N GLN A 423 28.46 1.12 -15.08
CA GLN A 423 27.25 0.75 -14.31
C GLN A 423 25.97 0.96 -15.11
N ARG A 424 25.85 2.04 -15.88
CA ARG A 424 24.72 2.29 -16.77
C ARG A 424 24.52 1.19 -17.79
N ASN A 425 25.63 0.65 -18.34
CA ASN A 425 25.65 -0.40 -19.35
C ASN A 425 25.74 -1.83 -18.73
N ARG A 426 25.37 -2.01 -17.45
CA ARG A 426 25.34 -3.29 -16.73
C ARG A 426 26.68 -4.00 -16.66
N GLY A 427 27.79 -3.28 -16.81
CA GLY A 427 29.14 -3.77 -16.66
C GLY A 427 29.63 -3.64 -15.22
N GLU A 428 30.85 -4.16 -15.00
CA GLU A 428 31.58 -4.04 -13.75
C GLU A 428 33.00 -3.50 -14.02
N ILE A 429 33.54 -2.69 -13.12
CA ILE A 429 34.92 -2.23 -13.16
C ILE A 429 35.63 -2.64 -11.88
N THR A 430 36.79 -3.29 -12.04
CA THR A 430 37.67 -3.70 -10.95
C THR A 430 39.05 -3.08 -11.13
N VAL A 431 39.79 -2.92 -10.03
CA VAL A 431 41.15 -2.36 -9.99
C VAL A 431 42.06 -3.26 -9.14
N GLN A 432 43.24 -3.55 -9.68
CA GLN A 432 44.34 -4.22 -8.98
C GLN A 432 45.56 -3.33 -9.12
N THR A 433 46.25 -3.05 -8.02
CA THR A 433 47.39 -2.14 -8.02
C THR A 433 48.40 -2.55 -6.98
N VAL A 434 49.67 -2.29 -7.28
CA VAL A 434 50.77 -2.42 -6.35
C VAL A 434 51.63 -1.14 -6.51
N ILE A 435 51.96 -0.53 -5.39
CA ILE A 435 52.81 0.70 -5.38
C ILE A 435 54.13 0.42 -6.12
N ASP A 436 54.52 1.32 -7.00
CA ASP A 436 55.74 1.28 -7.85
C ASP A 436 55.81 0.09 -8.82
N GLN A 437 54.69 -0.66 -9.00
CA GLN A 437 54.60 -1.74 -9.99
C GLN A 437 53.51 -1.52 -11.04
N GLY A 438 52.63 -0.53 -10.78
CA GLY A 438 51.56 -0.15 -11.68
C GLY A 438 50.15 -0.54 -11.27
N THR A 439 49.20 -0.26 -12.15
CA THR A 439 47.76 -0.47 -11.92
C THR A 439 47.14 -1.23 -13.08
N THR A 440 46.23 -2.10 -12.80
CA THR A 440 45.37 -2.83 -13.78
C THR A 440 43.93 -2.48 -13.54
N PHE A 441 43.29 -1.85 -14.51
CA PHE A 441 41.85 -1.68 -14.55
C PHE A 441 41.25 -2.73 -15.47
N THR A 442 40.22 -3.43 -14.99
CA THR A 442 39.46 -4.39 -15.77
C THR A 442 38.00 -3.97 -15.82
N VAL A 443 37.49 -3.73 -17.02
CA VAL A 443 36.07 -3.44 -17.27
C VAL A 443 35.46 -4.64 -17.94
N SER A 444 34.33 -5.13 -17.41
CA SER A 444 33.60 -6.25 -17.97
C SER A 444 32.21 -5.83 -18.44
N PHE A 445 31.80 -6.36 -19.59
CA PHE A 445 30.44 -6.21 -20.13
C PHE A 445 29.89 -7.58 -20.50
N PRO A 446 28.57 -7.83 -20.32
CA PRO A 446 27.93 -9.02 -20.85
C PRO A 446 28.09 -9.10 -22.38
N ILE A 447 28.41 -10.29 -22.90
CA ILE A 447 28.46 -10.54 -24.33
C ILE A 447 27.04 -10.67 -24.87
N PHE A 448 26.76 -10.04 -26.00
CA PHE A 448 25.54 -10.21 -26.75
C PHE A 448 25.82 -11.03 -27.99
N GLU A 449 25.45 -12.31 -27.93
CA GLU A 449 25.44 -13.17 -29.11
C GLU A 449 24.18 -12.87 -29.94
N THR A 450 24.33 -12.28 -31.10
CA THR A 450 23.27 -12.29 -32.12
C THR A 450 23.29 -13.66 -32.76
N GLU A 451 22.18 -14.41 -32.73
CA GLU A 451 21.96 -15.50 -33.66
C GLU A 451 22.09 -14.91 -35.08
N VAL A 452 23.23 -15.11 -35.69
CA VAL A 452 23.38 -14.87 -37.12
C VAL A 452 22.67 -16.05 -37.78
N ASP A 453 21.47 -15.80 -38.31
CA ASP A 453 20.87 -16.72 -39.27
C ASP A 453 21.88 -16.93 -40.38
N GLU A 454 22.49 -18.10 -40.39
CA GLU A 454 23.23 -18.60 -41.57
C GLU A 454 22.21 -18.76 -42.70
N VAL A 455 22.20 -17.79 -43.62
CA VAL A 455 21.51 -17.87 -44.91
C VAL A 455 22.48 -18.40 -45.96
#